data_c386cb4494a3f13aa17175e5de345a1a
#
_entry.id   c386cb4494a3f13aa17175e5de345a1a
#
_cell.length_a   1.000
_cell.length_b   1.000
_cell.length_c   1.000
_cell.angle_alpha   90.00
_cell.angle_beta   90.00
_cell.angle_gamma   90.00
#
_symmetry.space_group_name_H-M   'P 1'
#
loop_
_entity.id
_entity.type
_entity.pdbx_description
1 polymer ?
#
loop_
_entity_poly.entity_id
_entity_poly.type
_entity_poly.pdbx_seq_one_letter_code
_entity_poly.pdbx_strand_id
1 'polypeptide(L)'
;MKKTILMICLSVQLCLFRLAPVVSAEAETPLEPVAITGKVRYDSDDPAIWVNRADPSKSLVLGTDKHEDGALYVFDLAGRVIEEKCVRGLVRPNNVDVEYGLMLQGKPVDIAAVTERGRRMVRLYRLPDMTPLDNGGIRVFDGEALDEPMGIALYKRSRDGNIYLIVSRKEGPKKGVPLGIPAAR
;
A
#
# COMPACT_ATOMS: atom_id res chain seq x y z
N MET A 1 -76.46 47.92 37.00
CA MET A 1 -75.34 47.12 37.45
C MET A 1 -75.15 45.98 36.37
N LYS A 2 -74.19 46.13 35.43
CA LYS A 2 -73.96 45.15 34.35
C LYS A 2 -72.75 44.34 34.78
N LYS A 3 -72.92 43.03 34.97
CA LYS A 3 -71.82 42.08 35.23
C LYS A 3 -71.22 41.60 33.88
N THR A 4 -69.95 41.95 33.62
CA THR A 4 -69.24 41.49 32.50
C THR A 4 -68.56 40.15 32.86
N ILE A 5 -68.92 39.09 32.13
CA ILE A 5 -68.30 37.75 32.26
C ILE A 5 -67.07 37.70 31.30
N LEU A 6 -65.89 37.59 31.90
CA LEU A 6 -64.64 37.40 31.15
C LEU A 6 -64.47 35.88 30.83
N MET A 7 -64.55 35.55 29.54
CA MET A 7 -64.36 34.18 29.04
C MET A 7 -62.88 33.98 28.70
N ILE A 8 -62.18 33.19 29.47
CA ILE A 8 -60.77 32.80 29.20
C ILE A 8 -60.76 31.59 28.31
N CYS A 9 -60.42 31.78 27.02
CA CYS A 9 -60.16 30.68 26.13
C CYS A 9 -58.77 30.10 26.39
N LEU A 10 -58.72 28.91 26.98
CA LEU A 10 -57.49 28.13 27.15
C LEU A 10 -57.23 27.33 25.87
N SER A 11 -56.34 27.82 25.00
CA SER A 11 -55.89 27.09 23.81
C SER A 11 -54.83 26.04 24.21
N VAL A 12 -55.24 24.77 24.21
CA VAL A 12 -54.34 23.62 24.34
C VAL A 12 -53.64 23.39 23.02
N GLN A 13 -52.39 23.81 22.96
CA GLN A 13 -51.52 23.57 21.80
C GLN A 13 -50.94 22.17 21.90
N LEU A 14 -51.53 21.23 21.16
CA LEU A 14 -51.09 19.83 21.09
C LEU A 14 -49.81 19.76 20.21
N CYS A 15 -48.65 19.73 20.84
CA CYS A 15 -47.38 19.46 20.18
C CYS A 15 -47.35 18.00 19.69
N LEU A 16 -47.64 17.80 18.43
CA LEU A 16 -47.39 16.54 17.74
C LEU A 16 -45.87 16.34 17.54
N PHE A 17 -45.21 15.70 18.51
CA PHE A 17 -43.87 15.17 18.31
C PHE A 17 -43.93 14.09 17.24
N ARG A 18 -43.46 14.41 16.03
CA ARG A 18 -43.18 13.41 15.01
C ARG A 18 -42.00 12.59 15.49
N LEU A 19 -42.22 11.36 15.94
CA LEU A 19 -41.20 10.35 16.12
C LEU A 19 -40.63 10.04 14.71
N ALA A 20 -39.43 10.54 14.43
CA ALA A 20 -38.70 10.10 13.26
C ALA A 20 -38.42 8.60 13.41
N PRO A 21 -38.56 7.78 12.35
CA PRO A 21 -38.19 6.38 12.41
C PRO A 21 -36.69 6.31 12.77
N VAL A 22 -36.37 5.63 13.86
CA VAL A 22 -34.99 5.24 14.15
C VAL A 22 -34.64 4.22 13.08
N VAL A 23 -33.87 4.66 12.06
CA VAL A 23 -33.25 3.74 11.11
C VAL A 23 -32.22 2.96 11.95
N SER A 24 -32.61 1.74 12.30
CA SER A 24 -31.65 0.77 12.86
C SER A 24 -30.56 0.57 11.83
N ALA A 25 -29.34 1.03 12.13
CA ALA A 25 -28.18 0.64 11.33
C ALA A 25 -28.10 -0.87 11.42
N GLU A 26 -28.31 -1.56 10.30
CA GLU A 26 -27.97 -2.99 10.22
C GLU A 26 -26.51 -3.11 10.66
N ALA A 27 -26.24 -3.97 11.65
CA ALA A 27 -24.89 -4.27 12.06
C ALA A 27 -24.16 -4.90 10.86
N GLU A 28 -23.19 -4.18 10.31
CA GLU A 28 -22.39 -4.71 9.22
C GLU A 28 -21.72 -6.00 9.69
N THR A 29 -21.96 -7.09 8.96
CA THR A 29 -21.28 -8.36 9.22
C THR A 29 -19.78 -8.14 9.00
N PRO A 30 -18.92 -8.42 10.00
CA PRO A 30 -17.48 -8.29 9.82
C PRO A 30 -17.00 -9.09 8.59
N LEU A 31 -16.11 -8.51 7.79
CA LEU A 31 -15.52 -9.21 6.66
C LEU A 31 -14.58 -10.30 7.21
N GLU A 32 -14.76 -11.51 6.74
CA GLU A 32 -13.88 -12.64 7.06
C GLU A 32 -12.85 -12.82 5.93
N PRO A 33 -11.57 -13.11 6.26
CA PRO A 33 -10.56 -13.37 5.25
C PRO A 33 -10.86 -14.68 4.51
N VAL A 34 -10.83 -14.65 3.19
CA VAL A 34 -11.00 -15.87 2.36
C VAL A 34 -9.74 -16.72 2.29
N ALA A 35 -8.57 -16.12 2.53
CA ALA A 35 -7.28 -16.80 2.62
C ALA A 35 -6.35 -16.03 3.55
N ILE A 36 -5.47 -16.75 4.23
CA ILE A 36 -4.43 -16.20 5.09
C ILE A 36 -3.10 -16.75 4.60
N THR A 37 -2.10 -15.89 4.40
CA THR A 37 -0.77 -16.33 3.97
C THR A 37 -0.06 -17.15 5.05
N GLY A 38 0.85 -18.03 4.61
CA GLY A 38 1.86 -18.60 5.50
C GLY A 38 2.65 -17.50 6.22
N LYS A 39 3.19 -17.82 7.39
CA LYS A 39 3.97 -16.87 8.19
C LYS A 39 5.32 -16.59 7.52
N VAL A 40 5.73 -15.32 7.51
CA VAL A 40 7.13 -14.95 7.29
C VAL A 40 7.95 -15.31 8.53
N ARG A 41 9.28 -15.33 8.39
CA ARG A 41 10.13 -15.83 9.47
C ARG A 41 10.23 -14.87 10.66
N TYR A 42 10.23 -13.55 10.40
CA TYR A 42 10.51 -12.56 11.44
C TYR A 42 9.41 -11.49 11.58
N ASP A 43 9.35 -10.51 10.65
CA ASP A 43 8.54 -9.31 10.79
C ASP A 43 7.82 -8.99 9.47
N SER A 44 6.57 -9.39 9.36
CA SER A 44 5.71 -9.10 8.21
C SER A 44 5.41 -7.60 8.17
N ASP A 45 5.69 -6.93 7.03
CA ASP A 45 5.56 -5.49 6.91
C ASP A 45 4.61 -5.07 5.77
N ASP A 46 5.05 -5.13 4.51
CA ASP A 46 4.33 -4.52 3.40
C ASP A 46 3.98 -5.55 2.30
N PRO A 47 2.73 -5.59 1.83
CA PRO A 47 2.31 -6.47 0.74
C PRO A 47 2.15 -5.75 -0.59
N ALA A 48 2.33 -6.47 -1.70
CA ALA A 48 1.89 -6.07 -3.02
C ALA A 48 1.25 -7.25 -3.76
N ILE A 49 0.37 -6.96 -4.73
CA ILE A 49 -0.30 -7.99 -5.50
C ILE A 49 0.05 -7.82 -6.98
N TRP A 50 0.63 -8.85 -7.58
CA TRP A 50 0.77 -8.94 -9.03
C TRP A 50 -0.36 -9.78 -9.61
N VAL A 51 -1.13 -9.19 -10.51
CA VAL A 51 -2.22 -9.87 -11.22
C VAL A 51 -1.70 -10.45 -12.52
N ASN A 52 -1.72 -11.77 -12.65
CA ASN A 52 -1.46 -12.41 -13.93
C ASN A 52 -2.67 -12.21 -14.86
N ARG A 53 -2.53 -11.30 -15.82
CA ARG A 53 -3.63 -10.95 -16.75
C ARG A 53 -4.01 -12.06 -17.71
N ALA A 54 -3.08 -12.98 -17.99
CA ALA A 54 -3.33 -14.13 -18.89
C ALA A 54 -4.03 -15.29 -18.16
N ASP A 55 -3.73 -15.45 -16.85
CA ASP A 55 -4.32 -16.47 -15.99
C ASP A 55 -4.40 -15.95 -14.56
N PRO A 56 -5.50 -15.29 -14.17
CA PRO A 56 -5.66 -14.70 -12.84
C PRO A 56 -5.45 -15.66 -11.68
N SER A 57 -5.66 -16.98 -11.89
CA SER A 57 -5.42 -17.99 -10.85
C SER A 57 -3.94 -18.15 -10.48
N LYS A 58 -3.04 -17.65 -11.35
CA LYS A 58 -1.58 -17.63 -11.15
C LYS A 58 -1.05 -16.26 -10.71
N SER A 59 -1.91 -15.40 -10.22
CA SER A 59 -1.50 -14.15 -9.58
C SER A 59 -0.69 -14.43 -8.32
N LEU A 60 0.14 -13.46 -7.92
CA LEU A 60 1.05 -13.61 -6.80
C LEU A 60 0.81 -12.53 -5.76
N VAL A 61 0.95 -12.88 -4.50
CA VAL A 61 1.06 -11.93 -3.39
C VAL A 61 2.52 -11.89 -2.97
N LEU A 62 3.09 -10.69 -2.93
CA LEU A 62 4.44 -10.45 -2.43
C LEU A 62 4.33 -9.87 -1.03
N GLY A 63 5.26 -10.25 -0.13
CA GLY A 63 5.27 -9.72 1.24
C GLY A 63 6.70 -9.56 1.74
N THR A 64 7.01 -8.42 2.34
CA THR A 64 8.33 -8.17 2.91
C THR A 64 8.43 -8.76 4.32
N ASP A 65 9.58 -9.38 4.63
CA ASP A 65 9.99 -9.79 5.96
C ASP A 65 11.11 -8.83 6.42
N LYS A 66 10.73 -7.81 7.20
CA LYS A 66 11.56 -6.67 7.57
C LYS A 66 12.53 -7.00 8.68
N HIS A 67 13.57 -7.75 8.36
CA HIS A 67 14.60 -8.16 9.30
C HIS A 67 16.00 -8.01 8.69
N GLU A 68 17.06 -8.03 9.52
CA GLU A 68 18.46 -8.00 9.05
C GLU A 68 18.81 -9.20 8.18
N ASP A 69 18.22 -10.36 8.45
CA ASP A 69 18.20 -11.56 7.61
C ASP A 69 16.80 -11.70 6.99
N GLY A 70 16.39 -10.69 6.26
CA GLY A 70 15.04 -10.57 5.72
C GLY A 70 14.88 -11.18 4.33
N ALA A 71 13.66 -11.08 3.81
CA ALA A 71 13.30 -11.66 2.53
C ALA A 71 12.14 -10.91 1.88
N LEU A 72 12.00 -11.08 0.56
CA LEU A 72 10.74 -10.88 -0.14
C LEU A 72 10.11 -12.25 -0.35
N TYR A 73 9.03 -12.51 0.35
CA TYR A 73 8.23 -13.72 0.19
C TYR A 73 7.29 -13.59 -0.99
N VAL A 74 7.03 -14.71 -1.63
CA VAL A 74 6.06 -14.83 -2.71
C VAL A 74 5.06 -15.93 -2.34
N PHE A 75 3.77 -15.59 -2.44
CA PHE A 75 2.67 -16.49 -2.10
C PHE A 75 1.75 -16.67 -3.30
N ASP A 76 1.09 -17.82 -3.38
CA ASP A 76 -0.05 -18.02 -4.27
C ASP A 76 -1.34 -17.41 -3.65
N LEU A 77 -2.44 -17.43 -4.39
CA LEU A 77 -3.73 -16.90 -3.93
C LEU A 77 -4.37 -17.71 -2.79
N ALA A 78 -3.89 -18.94 -2.54
CA ALA A 78 -4.28 -19.72 -1.37
C ALA A 78 -3.43 -19.40 -0.12
N GLY A 79 -2.48 -18.45 -0.24
CA GLY A 79 -1.58 -18.05 0.83
C GLY A 79 -0.39 -18.97 1.05
N ARG A 80 -0.14 -19.94 0.17
CA ARG A 80 1.01 -20.86 0.30
C ARG A 80 2.27 -20.19 -0.23
N VAL A 81 3.37 -20.34 0.51
CA VAL A 81 4.69 -19.82 0.10
C VAL A 81 5.18 -20.58 -1.14
N ILE A 82 5.65 -19.85 -2.13
CA ILE A 82 6.31 -20.37 -3.33
C ILE A 82 7.83 -20.19 -3.12
N GLU A 83 8.45 -21.13 -2.43
CA GLU A 83 9.83 -21.03 -1.95
C GLU A 83 10.85 -20.68 -3.05
N GLU A 84 10.71 -21.27 -4.23
CA GLU A 84 11.60 -21.04 -5.39
C GLU A 84 11.52 -19.63 -5.96
N LYS A 85 10.49 -18.86 -5.56
CA LYS A 85 10.32 -17.44 -5.94
C LYS A 85 10.71 -16.49 -4.82
N CYS A 86 10.91 -16.97 -3.60
CA CYS A 86 11.30 -16.08 -2.50
C CYS A 86 12.72 -15.55 -2.69
N VAL A 87 12.91 -14.26 -2.45
CA VAL A 87 14.23 -13.63 -2.48
C VAL A 87 14.74 -13.51 -1.05
N ARG A 88 15.74 -14.31 -0.73
CA ARG A 88 16.35 -14.38 0.60
C ARG A 88 17.58 -13.47 0.72
N GLY A 89 18.00 -13.17 1.96
CA GLY A 89 19.21 -12.42 2.26
C GLY A 89 19.12 -10.91 1.97
N LEU A 90 17.91 -10.37 1.93
CA LEU A 90 17.68 -8.94 1.92
C LEU A 90 17.89 -8.38 3.32
N VAL A 91 18.53 -7.19 3.41
CA VAL A 91 18.79 -6.54 4.70
C VAL A 91 17.72 -5.48 4.96
N ARG A 92 16.80 -5.78 5.86
CA ARG A 92 15.66 -4.93 6.22
C ARG A 92 14.84 -4.49 4.99
N PRO A 93 14.33 -5.41 4.15
CA PRO A 93 13.40 -5.02 3.12
C PRO A 93 12.17 -4.40 3.77
N ASN A 94 11.69 -3.26 3.24
CA ASN A 94 10.63 -2.52 3.92
C ASN A 94 9.34 -2.51 3.08
N ASN A 95 9.29 -1.72 2.01
CA ASN A 95 8.10 -1.64 1.17
C ASN A 95 8.33 -2.30 -0.19
N VAL A 96 7.25 -2.81 -0.77
CA VAL A 96 7.22 -3.44 -2.09
C VAL A 96 6.08 -2.85 -2.92
N ASP A 97 6.32 -2.65 -4.23
CA ASP A 97 5.28 -2.28 -5.19
C ASP A 97 5.51 -2.99 -6.52
N VAL A 98 4.45 -3.07 -7.33
CA VAL A 98 4.47 -3.75 -8.63
C VAL A 98 3.98 -2.84 -9.73
N GLU A 99 4.58 -2.96 -10.93
CA GLU A 99 4.12 -2.24 -12.12
C GLU A 99 4.27 -3.12 -13.36
N TYR A 100 3.49 -2.80 -14.39
CA TYR A 100 3.30 -3.64 -15.57
C TYR A 100 3.92 -3.04 -16.82
N GLY A 101 4.62 -3.90 -17.59
CA GLY A 101 5.05 -3.57 -18.94
C GLY A 101 6.21 -2.58 -19.00
N LEU A 102 7.22 -2.73 -18.14
CA LEU A 102 8.52 -2.09 -18.33
C LEU A 102 9.14 -2.61 -19.64
N MET A 103 9.49 -1.69 -20.55
CA MET A 103 10.14 -2.07 -21.80
C MET A 103 11.61 -2.41 -21.54
N LEU A 104 11.94 -3.69 -21.60
CA LEU A 104 13.30 -4.20 -21.44
C LEU A 104 13.71 -4.95 -22.71
N GLN A 105 14.76 -4.45 -23.41
CA GLN A 105 15.23 -5.01 -24.68
C GLN A 105 14.10 -5.22 -25.71
N GLY A 106 13.18 -4.26 -25.80
CA GLY A 106 12.06 -4.28 -26.73
C GLY A 106 10.90 -5.20 -26.36
N LYS A 107 10.91 -5.79 -25.14
CA LYS A 107 9.83 -6.64 -24.62
C LYS A 107 9.25 -6.04 -23.36
N PRO A 108 7.92 -6.04 -23.19
CA PRO A 108 7.29 -5.64 -21.95
C PRO A 108 7.49 -6.72 -20.89
N VAL A 109 7.92 -6.31 -19.70
CA VAL A 109 8.04 -7.17 -18.51
C VAL A 109 7.38 -6.51 -17.33
N ASP A 110 6.74 -7.28 -16.48
CA ASP A 110 6.19 -6.79 -15.22
C ASP A 110 7.29 -6.83 -14.16
N ILE A 111 7.25 -5.89 -13.21
CA ILE A 111 8.30 -5.72 -12.23
C ILE A 111 7.76 -5.61 -10.82
N ALA A 112 8.55 -6.08 -9.86
CA ALA A 112 8.43 -5.73 -8.46
C ALA A 112 9.63 -4.87 -8.04
N ALA A 113 9.37 -3.81 -7.28
CA ALA A 113 10.39 -2.96 -6.69
C ALA A 113 10.30 -3.03 -5.16
N VAL A 114 11.45 -3.17 -4.49
CA VAL A 114 11.53 -3.32 -3.02
C VAL A 114 12.56 -2.35 -2.48
N THR A 115 12.22 -1.61 -1.41
CA THR A 115 13.22 -0.85 -0.68
C THR A 115 14.01 -1.78 0.25
N GLU A 116 15.33 -1.87 0.05
CA GLU A 116 16.25 -2.60 0.91
C GLU A 116 16.96 -1.59 1.83
N ARG A 117 16.33 -1.30 2.97
CA ARG A 117 16.72 -0.23 3.87
C ARG A 117 18.13 -0.40 4.41
N GLY A 118 18.50 -1.58 4.85
CA GLY A 118 19.81 -1.83 5.46
C GLY A 118 20.98 -1.66 4.48
N ARG A 119 20.74 -1.81 3.17
CA ARG A 119 21.75 -1.56 2.13
C ARG A 119 21.58 -0.22 1.41
N ARG A 120 20.60 0.59 1.80
CA ARG A 120 20.33 1.92 1.22
C ARG A 120 20.11 1.88 -0.29
N MET A 121 19.27 0.94 -0.74
CA MET A 121 19.02 0.71 -2.15
C MET A 121 17.58 0.28 -2.43
N VAL A 122 17.24 0.28 -3.70
CA VAL A 122 16.05 -0.37 -4.23
C VAL A 122 16.48 -1.59 -5.02
N ARG A 123 15.73 -2.67 -4.87
CA ARG A 123 15.88 -3.90 -5.64
C ARG A 123 14.75 -4.01 -6.65
N LEU A 124 15.08 -4.47 -7.86
CA LEU A 124 14.11 -4.71 -8.93
C LEU A 124 14.14 -6.17 -9.35
N TYR A 125 12.96 -6.75 -9.48
CA TYR A 125 12.78 -8.14 -9.90
C TYR A 125 11.76 -8.23 -11.02
N ARG A 126 12.02 -9.11 -11.99
CA ARG A 126 11.06 -9.45 -13.04
C ARG A 126 9.97 -10.36 -12.48
N LEU A 127 8.74 -10.12 -12.85
CA LEU A 127 7.61 -10.97 -12.54
C LEU A 127 7.25 -11.85 -13.75
N PRO A 128 6.81 -13.10 -13.54
CA PRO A 128 6.57 -13.74 -12.24
C PRO A 128 7.77 -14.57 -11.70
N ASP A 129 8.93 -14.55 -12.33
CA ASP A 129 10.04 -15.46 -12.01
C ASP A 129 11.04 -14.92 -10.98
N MET A 130 10.87 -13.70 -10.54
CA MET A 130 11.69 -13.01 -9.55
C MET A 130 13.17 -12.86 -9.95
N THR A 131 13.48 -12.88 -11.26
CA THR A 131 14.84 -12.63 -11.77
C THR A 131 15.27 -11.20 -11.43
N PRO A 132 16.44 -10.97 -10.81
CA PRO A 132 16.95 -9.63 -10.55
C PRO A 132 17.20 -8.84 -11.84
N LEU A 133 16.84 -7.56 -11.86
CA LEU A 133 17.00 -6.64 -13.00
C LEU A 133 17.95 -5.47 -12.71
N ASP A 134 18.47 -5.37 -11.49
CA ASP A 134 19.13 -4.20 -10.92
C ASP A 134 20.64 -4.31 -10.76
N ASN A 135 21.25 -5.38 -11.30
CA ASN A 135 22.69 -5.65 -11.17
C ASN A 135 23.22 -5.56 -9.70
N GLY A 136 22.40 -5.98 -8.74
CA GLY A 136 22.78 -6.00 -7.32
C GLY A 136 22.20 -4.84 -6.49
N GLY A 137 21.45 -3.94 -7.11
CA GLY A 137 20.70 -2.88 -6.43
C GLY A 137 20.96 -1.48 -6.98
N ILE A 138 19.97 -0.63 -6.84
CA ILE A 138 20.00 0.79 -7.22
C ILE A 138 20.16 1.60 -5.93
N ARG A 139 21.32 2.22 -5.73
CA ARG A 139 21.54 3.09 -4.56
C ARG A 139 20.64 4.31 -4.66
N VAL A 140 20.10 4.71 -3.50
CA VAL A 140 19.25 5.89 -3.35
C VAL A 140 19.76 6.75 -2.20
N PHE A 141 19.55 8.08 -2.28
CA PHE A 141 19.95 9.07 -1.28
C PHE A 141 21.45 9.08 -0.97
N ASP A 142 22.27 8.67 -1.94
CA ASP A 142 23.72 8.57 -1.76
C ASP A 142 24.34 9.93 -1.37
N GLY A 143 25.14 9.96 -0.29
CA GLY A 143 25.72 11.17 0.25
C GLY A 143 24.79 12.02 1.12
N GLU A 144 23.57 11.61 1.36
CA GLU A 144 22.66 12.30 2.27
C GLU A 144 22.79 11.79 3.72
N ALA A 145 22.59 12.69 4.69
CA ALA A 145 22.77 12.35 6.12
C ALA A 145 21.73 11.34 6.65
N LEU A 146 20.57 11.26 6.02
CA LEU A 146 19.46 10.34 6.39
C LEU A 146 19.10 9.56 5.13
N ASP A 147 19.90 8.57 4.81
CA ASP A 147 19.90 7.88 3.52
C ASP A 147 19.13 6.56 3.50
N GLU A 148 18.40 6.23 4.57
CA GLU A 148 17.60 5.00 4.63
C GLU A 148 16.31 5.15 3.81
N PRO A 149 16.11 4.35 2.74
CA PRO A 149 14.84 4.29 2.04
C PRO A 149 13.75 3.62 2.88
N MET A 150 12.50 4.02 2.65
CA MET A 150 11.35 3.41 3.31
C MET A 150 10.21 3.13 2.33
N GLY A 151 9.36 4.13 2.06
CA GLY A 151 8.25 3.96 1.14
C GLY A 151 8.70 3.86 -0.30
N ILE A 152 7.96 3.09 -1.10
CA ILE A 152 8.16 2.96 -2.53
C ILE A 152 6.80 3.02 -3.24
N ALA A 153 6.78 3.62 -4.41
CA ALA A 153 5.67 3.54 -5.34
C ALA A 153 6.20 3.51 -6.77
N LEU A 154 5.59 2.70 -7.60
CA LEU A 154 5.79 2.68 -9.03
C LEU A 154 4.67 3.45 -9.73
N TYR A 155 5.02 4.31 -10.65
CA TYR A 155 4.07 5.10 -11.42
C TYR A 155 4.34 4.98 -12.91
N LYS A 156 3.40 4.42 -13.65
CA LYS A 156 3.45 4.37 -15.11
C LYS A 156 2.72 5.57 -15.70
N ARG A 157 3.46 6.43 -16.36
CA ARG A 157 2.90 7.62 -17.01
C ARG A 157 2.14 7.21 -18.28
N SER A 158 0.85 7.52 -18.33
CA SER A 158 -0.05 7.07 -19.40
C SER A 158 0.31 7.60 -20.79
N ARG A 159 0.87 8.83 -20.88
CA ARG A 159 1.15 9.47 -22.16
C ARG A 159 2.26 8.80 -22.98
N ASP A 160 3.22 8.11 -22.35
CA ASP A 160 4.41 7.55 -22.99
C ASP A 160 4.82 6.17 -22.45
N GLY A 161 4.10 5.66 -21.45
CA GLY A 161 4.37 4.35 -20.86
C GLY A 161 5.63 4.29 -19.98
N ASN A 162 6.33 5.41 -19.74
CA ASN A 162 7.48 5.45 -18.86
C ASN A 162 7.09 5.11 -17.42
N ILE A 163 7.89 4.26 -16.78
CA ILE A 163 7.72 3.88 -15.39
C ILE A 163 8.69 4.69 -14.54
N TYR A 164 8.17 5.31 -13.50
CA TYR A 164 8.91 6.07 -12.50
C TYR A 164 8.89 5.32 -11.19
N LEU A 165 10.02 5.26 -10.55
CA LEU A 165 10.19 4.71 -9.22
C LEU A 165 10.32 5.87 -8.24
N ILE A 166 9.38 5.97 -7.31
CA ILE A 166 9.28 7.02 -6.31
C ILE A 166 9.66 6.41 -4.98
N VAL A 167 10.70 6.93 -4.33
CA VAL A 167 11.19 6.42 -3.04
C VAL A 167 11.17 7.53 -2.01
N SER A 168 10.65 7.27 -0.82
CA SER A 168 10.74 8.17 0.30
C SER A 168 11.85 7.73 1.26
N ARG A 169 12.43 8.71 1.96
CA ARG A 169 13.33 8.43 3.08
C ARG A 169 12.53 8.05 4.33
N LYS A 170 13.09 7.21 5.19
CA LYS A 170 12.53 6.87 6.50
C LYS A 170 12.41 8.11 7.39
N GLU A 171 13.42 8.96 7.39
CA GLU A 171 13.46 10.18 8.19
C GLU A 171 13.75 11.40 7.32
N GLY A 172 13.03 12.47 7.58
CA GLY A 172 13.26 13.78 6.97
C GLY A 172 13.84 14.77 7.96
N PRO A 173 14.19 15.99 7.51
CA PRO A 173 14.61 17.06 8.40
C PRO A 173 13.52 17.37 9.41
N LYS A 174 13.83 17.31 10.69
CA LYS A 174 12.87 17.40 11.81
C LYS A 174 12.27 18.78 12.05
N LYS A 175 12.70 19.84 11.37
CA LYS A 175 12.10 21.18 11.44
C LYS A 175 12.39 21.98 10.16
N GLY A 176 11.32 22.43 9.51
CA GLY A 176 11.25 23.64 8.68
C GLY A 176 12.19 23.79 7.49
N VAL A 177 12.91 22.76 7.12
CA VAL A 177 13.67 22.77 5.86
C VAL A 177 12.70 22.33 4.77
N PRO A 178 12.39 23.19 3.75
CA PRO A 178 11.60 22.76 2.63
C PRO A 178 12.28 21.55 2.00
N LEU A 179 11.52 20.46 1.79
CA LEU A 179 11.94 19.37 0.92
C LEU A 179 12.12 19.97 -0.49
N GLY A 180 13.33 20.34 -0.84
CA GLY A 180 13.67 20.67 -2.21
C GLY A 180 13.46 19.41 -3.02
N ILE A 181 12.33 19.32 -3.73
CA ILE A 181 12.17 18.35 -4.82
C ILE A 181 13.10 18.85 -5.91
N PRO A 182 14.20 18.16 -6.25
CA PRO A 182 14.99 18.55 -7.39
C PRO A 182 14.07 18.50 -8.62
N ALA A 183 13.95 19.61 -9.34
CA ALA A 183 13.27 19.59 -10.63
C ALA A 183 13.94 18.52 -11.48
N ALA A 184 13.16 17.54 -11.96
CA ALA A 184 13.64 16.55 -12.90
C ALA A 184 14.19 17.28 -14.12
N ARG A 185 15.47 17.08 -14.42
CA ARG A 185 16.10 17.50 -15.69
C ARG A 185 15.81 16.49 -16.76
#